data_de0ac71715ffb8694f13db719a6a2c13
#
_entry.id   de0ac71715ffb8694f13db719a6a2c13
#
_cell.length_a   1.000
_cell.length_b   1.000
_cell.length_c   1.000
_cell.angle_alpha   90.00
_cell.angle_beta   90.00
_cell.angle_gamma   90.00
#
_symmetry.space_group_name_H-M   'P 1'
#
loop_
_entity.id
_entity.type
_entity.pdbx_description
1 polymer ?
#
loop_
_entity_poly.entity_id
_entity_poly.type
_entity_poly.pdbx_seq_one_letter_code
_entity_poly.pdbx_strand_id
1 'polypeptide(L)'
;KSQLYLNLCSALRVPYLFVLPNVEFASERLSVPITFLIEDKEKIPFASAFGRFCHSEIIVYKPKDYGDGAQETINQAKTLFDSFGLHYTVHQAKKGSYDVEREAVRNAVADGVSFVIVSASRQYGLDDIIFGPKERKILKTTEVPIMLINPRADLYTLCD
;
A
#
# COMPACT_ATOMS: atom_id res chain seq x y z
N LYS A 1 3.63 22.84 3.70
CA LYS A 1 4.02 21.87 4.77
C LYS A 1 4.16 20.44 4.23
N SER A 2 3.27 19.95 3.35
CA SER A 2 3.34 18.58 2.80
C SER A 2 4.63 18.29 2.01
N GLN A 3 5.18 19.28 1.29
CA GLN A 3 6.42 19.10 0.51
C GLN A 3 7.64 18.84 1.40
N LEU A 4 7.73 19.47 2.57
CA LEU A 4 8.83 19.24 3.52
C LEU A 4 8.82 17.79 4.03
N TYR A 5 7.65 17.27 4.39
CA TYR A 5 7.52 15.89 4.86
C TYR A 5 7.86 14.88 3.77
N LEU A 6 7.43 15.12 2.53
CA LEU A 6 7.77 14.26 1.40
C LEU A 6 9.28 14.26 1.11
N ASN A 7 9.93 15.41 1.24
CA ASN A 7 11.40 15.49 1.08
C ASN A 7 12.15 14.71 2.18
N LEU A 8 11.65 14.75 3.43
CA LEU A 8 12.21 13.93 4.51
C LEU A 8 12.01 12.44 4.24
N CYS A 9 10.85 12.06 3.73
CA CYS A 9 10.55 10.68 3.37
C CYS A 9 11.44 10.16 2.22
N SER A 10 11.87 11.01 1.28
CA SER A 10 12.76 10.59 0.20
C SER A 10 14.19 10.27 0.68
N ALA A 11 14.61 10.89 1.78
CA ALA A 11 15.95 10.71 2.34
C ALA A 11 16.10 9.43 3.19
N LEU A 12 15.00 8.86 3.67
CA LEU A 12 15.02 7.72 4.57
C LEU A 12 14.21 6.55 3.98
N ARG A 13 14.83 5.38 3.89
CA ARG A 13 14.22 4.16 3.35
C ARG A 13 13.48 3.37 4.42
N VAL A 14 12.49 4.01 5.05
CA VAL A 14 11.61 3.41 6.06
C VAL A 14 10.15 3.63 5.68
N PRO A 15 9.22 2.79 6.12
CA PRO A 15 7.79 3.06 5.92
C PRO A 15 7.35 4.28 6.73
N TYR A 16 6.39 5.02 6.21
CA TYR A 16 5.84 6.22 6.82
C TYR A 16 4.35 6.09 7.03
N LEU A 17 3.87 6.48 8.20
CA LEU A 17 2.45 6.60 8.47
C LEU A 17 2.05 8.09 8.49
N PHE A 18 1.27 8.50 7.51
CA PHE A 18 0.67 9.83 7.46
C PHE A 18 -0.68 9.78 8.15
N VAL A 19 -0.78 10.44 9.29
CA VAL A 19 -2.03 10.59 10.04
C VAL A 19 -2.67 11.94 9.76
N LEU A 20 -3.99 11.99 9.84
CA LEU A 20 -4.74 13.22 9.66
C LEU A 20 -4.84 13.99 10.98
N PRO A 21 -4.82 15.32 10.95
CA PRO A 21 -5.06 16.12 12.15
C PRO A 21 -6.42 15.76 12.79
N ASN A 22 -6.44 15.63 14.10
CA ASN A 22 -7.64 15.35 14.90
C ASN A 22 -8.35 14.01 14.56
N VAL A 23 -7.65 13.07 13.91
CA VAL A 23 -8.12 11.70 13.68
C VAL A 23 -7.26 10.77 14.51
N GLU A 24 -7.87 10.01 15.40
CA GLU A 24 -7.18 8.94 16.11
C GLU A 24 -6.82 7.82 15.13
N PHE A 25 -5.59 7.33 15.22
CA PHE A 25 -5.17 6.21 14.39
C PHE A 25 -5.82 4.92 14.89
N ALA A 26 -6.50 4.25 13.99
CA ALA A 26 -7.14 2.96 14.22
C ALA A 26 -6.56 1.91 13.27
N SER A 27 -6.63 0.64 13.62
CA SER A 27 -6.04 -0.45 12.86
C SER A 27 -6.98 -1.65 12.66
N GLU A 28 -8.27 -1.49 12.89
CA GLU A 28 -9.25 -2.60 12.83
C GLU A 28 -9.39 -3.16 11.41
N ARG A 29 -9.32 -2.30 10.40
CA ARG A 29 -9.44 -2.70 9.00
C ARG A 29 -8.49 -1.90 8.14
N LEU A 30 -7.73 -2.58 7.30
CA LEU A 30 -6.81 -1.93 6.35
C LEU A 30 -7.08 -2.38 4.93
N SER A 31 -6.73 -1.55 3.94
CA SER A 31 -6.73 -1.95 2.54
C SER A 31 -5.34 -1.95 1.93
N VAL A 32 -5.10 -2.94 1.07
CA VAL A 32 -3.83 -3.16 0.36
C VAL A 32 -4.13 -3.23 -1.13
N PRO A 33 -4.09 -2.11 -1.83
CA PRO A 33 -4.19 -2.12 -3.28
C PRO A 33 -2.91 -2.70 -3.89
N ILE A 34 -3.06 -3.66 -4.79
CA ILE A 34 -1.97 -4.31 -5.51
C ILE A 34 -1.94 -3.79 -6.94
N THR A 35 -0.79 -3.33 -7.39
CA THR A 35 -0.54 -2.92 -8.77
C THR A 35 0.22 -4.01 -9.52
N PHE A 36 0.65 -3.74 -10.75
CA PHE A 36 1.52 -4.66 -11.50
C PHE A 36 2.99 -4.59 -11.05
N LEU A 37 3.35 -3.66 -10.16
CA LEU A 37 4.71 -3.46 -9.73
C LEU A 37 5.17 -4.58 -8.79
N ILE A 38 6.36 -5.10 -9.02
CA ILE A 38 6.95 -6.15 -8.19
C ILE A 38 7.18 -5.68 -6.75
N GLU A 39 7.42 -4.39 -6.57
CA GLU A 39 7.62 -3.74 -5.27
C GLU A 39 6.39 -3.83 -4.35
N ASP A 40 5.22 -4.07 -4.90
CA ASP A 40 3.99 -4.23 -4.11
C ASP A 40 4.02 -5.48 -3.21
N LYS A 41 4.92 -6.42 -3.48
CA LYS A 41 5.21 -7.54 -2.58
C LYS A 41 5.62 -7.07 -1.18
N GLU A 42 6.24 -5.90 -1.05
CA GLU A 42 6.64 -5.34 0.25
C GLU A 42 5.46 -4.86 1.10
N LYS A 43 4.30 -4.59 0.51
CA LYS A 43 3.08 -4.26 1.27
C LYS A 43 2.58 -5.45 2.10
N ILE A 44 2.79 -6.67 1.60
CA ILE A 44 2.22 -7.90 2.16
C ILE A 44 2.72 -8.18 3.58
N PRO A 45 4.04 -8.13 3.88
CA PRO A 45 4.53 -8.31 5.24
C PRO A 45 3.97 -7.31 6.24
N PHE A 46 3.78 -6.05 5.84
CA PHE A 46 3.18 -5.03 6.71
C PHE A 46 1.71 -5.34 6.98
N ALA A 47 0.92 -5.65 5.95
CA ALA A 47 -0.46 -6.07 6.13
C ALA A 47 -0.57 -7.31 7.03
N SER A 48 0.30 -8.30 6.83
CA SER A 48 0.38 -9.49 7.67
C SER A 48 0.71 -9.14 9.13
N ALA A 49 1.64 -8.22 9.38
CA ALA A 49 1.99 -7.78 10.73
C ALA A 49 0.78 -7.16 11.45
N PHE A 50 0.04 -6.27 10.78
CA PHE A 50 -1.19 -5.70 11.34
C PHE A 50 -2.26 -6.78 11.60
N GLY A 51 -2.45 -7.72 10.66
CA GLY A 51 -3.37 -8.83 10.85
C GLY A 51 -3.02 -9.69 12.06
N ARG A 52 -1.72 -9.98 12.26
CA ARG A 52 -1.24 -10.83 13.36
C ARG A 52 -1.25 -10.14 14.72
N PHE A 53 -0.80 -8.89 14.78
CA PHE A 53 -0.54 -8.21 16.05
C PHE A 53 -1.64 -7.24 16.47
N CYS A 54 -2.39 -6.72 15.49
CA CYS A 54 -3.50 -5.80 15.73
C CYS A 54 -4.87 -6.43 15.44
N HIS A 55 -4.91 -7.69 14.98
CA HIS A 55 -6.14 -8.39 14.56
C HIS A 55 -6.91 -7.64 13.47
N SER A 56 -6.18 -6.93 12.61
CA SER A 56 -6.76 -6.17 11.51
C SER A 56 -7.41 -7.08 10.48
N GLU A 57 -8.59 -6.71 10.00
CA GLU A 57 -9.16 -7.27 8.78
C GLU A 57 -8.48 -6.64 7.56
N ILE A 58 -8.12 -7.46 6.57
CA ILE A 58 -7.35 -7.03 5.40
C ILE A 58 -8.23 -7.06 4.15
N ILE A 59 -8.33 -5.94 3.44
CA ILE A 59 -8.98 -5.89 2.12
C ILE A 59 -7.89 -5.73 1.05
N VAL A 60 -7.69 -6.77 0.25
CA VAL A 60 -6.79 -6.74 -0.91
C VAL A 60 -7.55 -6.20 -2.11
N TYR A 61 -7.16 -5.05 -2.65
CA TYR A 61 -7.71 -4.51 -3.89
C TYR A 61 -6.98 -5.09 -5.09
N LYS A 62 -7.69 -5.90 -5.87
CA LYS A 62 -7.19 -6.48 -7.12
C LYS A 62 -7.51 -5.53 -8.28
N PRO A 63 -6.52 -5.09 -9.10
CA PRO A 63 -6.79 -4.23 -10.25
C PRO A 63 -7.62 -4.95 -11.32
N LYS A 64 -8.29 -4.16 -12.16
CA LYS A 64 -9.10 -4.68 -13.27
C LYS A 64 -8.24 -5.24 -14.41
N ASP A 65 -6.99 -4.81 -14.52
CA ASP A 65 -6.09 -5.20 -15.61
C ASP A 65 -5.78 -6.69 -15.58
N TYR A 66 -5.68 -7.24 -16.77
CA TYR A 66 -5.17 -8.59 -16.97
C TYR A 66 -3.63 -8.51 -17.00
N GLY A 67 -2.99 -8.96 -15.94
CA GLY A 67 -1.54 -9.05 -15.88
C GLY A 67 -1.12 -10.06 -14.82
N ASP A 68 -0.13 -10.91 -15.18
CA ASP A 68 0.32 -11.99 -14.31
C ASP A 68 0.96 -11.46 -13.01
N GLY A 69 1.61 -10.29 -13.06
CA GLY A 69 2.31 -9.72 -11.92
C GLY A 69 1.43 -9.40 -10.72
N ALA A 70 0.29 -8.73 -10.94
CA ALA A 70 -0.66 -8.44 -9.86
C ALA A 70 -1.29 -9.72 -9.29
N GLN A 71 -1.64 -10.67 -10.15
CA GLN A 71 -2.21 -11.94 -9.73
C GLN A 71 -1.22 -12.78 -8.92
N GLU A 72 0.04 -12.81 -9.32
CA GLU A 72 1.09 -13.50 -8.58
C GLU A 72 1.28 -12.91 -7.18
N THR A 73 1.38 -11.58 -7.08
CA THR A 73 1.48 -10.88 -5.80
C THR A 73 0.28 -11.17 -4.89
N ILE A 74 -0.94 -11.18 -5.45
CA ILE A 74 -2.16 -11.53 -4.71
C ILE A 74 -2.13 -12.99 -4.23
N ASN A 75 -1.66 -13.92 -5.06
CA ASN A 75 -1.55 -15.33 -4.67
C ASN A 75 -0.53 -15.52 -3.53
N GLN A 76 0.59 -14.81 -3.58
CA GLN A 76 1.58 -14.80 -2.49
C GLN A 76 0.99 -14.21 -1.20
N ALA A 77 0.21 -13.12 -1.30
CA ALA A 77 -0.48 -12.54 -0.16
C ALA A 77 -1.46 -13.54 0.47
N LYS A 78 -2.29 -14.20 -0.35
CA LYS A 78 -3.22 -15.24 0.13
C LYS A 78 -2.49 -16.35 0.86
N THR A 79 -1.43 -16.90 0.26
CA THR A 79 -0.64 -17.97 0.88
C THR A 79 -0.11 -17.55 2.25
N LEU A 80 0.43 -16.32 2.37
CA LEU A 80 0.94 -15.82 3.63
C LEU A 80 -0.20 -15.61 4.65
N PHE A 81 -1.28 -14.97 4.25
CA PHE A 81 -2.41 -14.68 5.16
C PHE A 81 -3.08 -15.96 5.64
N ASP A 82 -3.26 -16.96 4.76
CA ASP A 82 -3.81 -18.26 5.10
C ASP A 82 -2.90 -19.00 6.09
N SER A 83 -1.57 -18.93 5.91
CA SER A 83 -0.60 -19.58 6.80
C SER A 83 -0.66 -19.06 8.24
N PHE A 84 -1.11 -17.83 8.45
CA PHE A 84 -1.31 -17.21 9.75
C PHE A 84 -2.78 -17.17 10.20
N GLY A 85 -3.71 -17.72 9.42
CA GLY A 85 -5.15 -17.70 9.73
C GLY A 85 -5.74 -16.29 9.80
N LEU A 86 -5.23 -15.37 8.97
CA LEU A 86 -5.67 -13.98 8.98
C LEU A 86 -7.02 -13.80 8.29
N HIS A 87 -7.81 -12.85 8.76
CA HIS A 87 -9.06 -12.47 8.11
C HIS A 87 -8.78 -11.49 6.97
N TYR A 88 -9.08 -11.91 5.74
CA TYR A 88 -8.92 -11.05 4.57
C TYR A 88 -9.98 -11.31 3.52
N THR A 89 -10.20 -10.33 2.67
CA THR A 89 -11.05 -10.42 1.47
C THR A 89 -10.30 -9.86 0.27
N VAL A 90 -10.65 -10.35 -0.92
CA VAL A 90 -10.11 -9.80 -2.19
C VAL A 90 -11.23 -9.07 -2.90
N HIS A 91 -11.07 -7.75 -2.99
CA HIS A 91 -12.00 -6.85 -3.67
C HIS A 91 -11.54 -6.60 -5.11
N GLN A 92 -12.42 -6.85 -6.08
CA GLN A 92 -12.14 -6.53 -7.48
C GLN A 92 -12.35 -5.04 -7.72
N ALA A 93 -11.26 -4.31 -7.97
CA ALA A 93 -11.32 -2.90 -8.31
C ALA A 93 -12.01 -2.65 -9.66
N LYS A 94 -12.60 -1.48 -9.81
CA LYS A 94 -13.15 -0.99 -11.10
C LYS A 94 -12.06 -0.40 -11.98
N LYS A 95 -10.94 0.00 -11.37
CA LYS A 95 -9.80 0.62 -12.03
C LYS A 95 -8.65 -0.35 -12.24
N GLY A 96 -7.81 -0.02 -13.23
CA GLY A 96 -6.58 -0.74 -13.50
C GLY A 96 -5.45 -0.38 -12.55
N SER A 97 -4.31 -1.04 -12.72
CA SER A 97 -3.13 -0.95 -11.86
C SER A 97 -2.63 0.48 -11.61
N TYR A 98 -2.76 1.38 -12.58
CA TYR A 98 -2.35 2.78 -12.41
C TYR A 98 -3.22 3.58 -11.45
N ASP A 99 -4.47 3.16 -11.24
CA ASP A 99 -5.47 3.90 -10.49
C ASP A 99 -6.03 3.14 -9.28
N VAL A 100 -5.67 1.87 -9.11
CA VAL A 100 -6.20 1.02 -8.03
C VAL A 100 -5.91 1.59 -6.64
N GLU A 101 -4.73 2.16 -6.42
CA GLU A 101 -4.39 2.79 -5.12
C GLU A 101 -5.28 4.01 -4.86
N ARG A 102 -5.53 4.83 -5.89
CA ARG A 102 -6.44 5.98 -5.76
C ARG A 102 -7.90 5.56 -5.56
N GLU A 103 -8.31 4.45 -6.15
CA GLU A 103 -9.63 3.86 -5.92
C GLU A 103 -9.78 3.39 -4.48
N ALA A 104 -8.82 2.61 -3.97
CA ALA A 104 -8.82 2.13 -2.60
C ALA A 104 -8.88 3.28 -1.58
N VAL A 105 -8.08 4.32 -1.78
CA VAL A 105 -8.10 5.51 -0.91
C VAL A 105 -9.44 6.23 -0.95
N ARG A 106 -10.04 6.39 -2.14
CA ARG A 106 -11.35 7.05 -2.29
C ARG A 106 -12.47 6.28 -1.63
N ASN A 107 -12.42 4.96 -1.68
CA ASN A 107 -13.46 4.10 -1.15
C ASN A 107 -13.26 3.78 0.34
N ALA A 108 -12.12 4.15 0.93
CA ALA A 108 -11.72 3.74 2.26
C ALA A 108 -12.77 3.99 3.34
N VAL A 109 -13.39 5.17 3.34
CA VAL A 109 -14.46 5.51 4.31
C VAL A 109 -15.70 4.63 4.10
N ALA A 110 -16.14 4.46 2.85
CA ALA A 110 -17.30 3.64 2.52
C ALA A 110 -17.08 2.15 2.85
N ASP A 111 -15.84 1.68 2.72
CA ASP A 111 -15.45 0.31 3.03
C ASP A 111 -15.15 0.12 4.54
N GLY A 112 -15.25 1.17 5.35
CA GLY A 112 -14.93 1.15 6.78
C GLY A 112 -13.45 0.89 7.06
N VAL A 113 -12.58 1.30 6.16
CA VAL A 113 -11.12 1.10 6.25
C VAL A 113 -10.51 2.17 7.14
N SER A 114 -9.69 1.75 8.09
CA SER A 114 -8.99 2.62 9.04
C SER A 114 -7.76 3.29 8.43
N PHE A 115 -7.07 2.60 7.53
CA PHE A 115 -5.93 3.16 6.77
C PHE A 115 -5.64 2.33 5.51
N VAL A 116 -4.90 2.94 4.58
CA VAL A 116 -4.52 2.32 3.30
C VAL A 116 -3.01 2.20 3.20
N ILE A 117 -2.51 1.04 2.76
CA ILE A 117 -1.08 0.82 2.48
C ILE A 117 -0.83 1.08 0.99
N VAL A 118 0.02 2.06 0.67
CA VAL A 118 0.41 2.41 -0.69
C VAL A 118 1.92 2.34 -0.86
N SER A 119 2.41 2.12 -2.08
CA SER A 119 3.84 2.15 -2.38
C SER A 119 4.27 3.52 -2.89
N ALA A 120 5.44 3.97 -2.46
CA ALA A 120 6.09 5.13 -3.06
C ALA A 120 6.46 4.85 -4.52
N SER A 121 6.28 5.84 -5.38
CA SER A 121 6.71 5.76 -6.78
C SER A 121 8.22 5.77 -6.88
N ARG A 122 8.75 5.02 -7.83
CA ARG A 122 10.15 5.10 -8.25
C ARG A 122 10.26 5.74 -9.61
N GLN A 123 11.34 6.48 -9.83
CA GLN A 123 11.73 6.87 -11.18
C GLN A 123 12.69 5.81 -11.72
N TYR A 124 12.36 5.21 -12.86
CA TYR A 124 13.20 4.22 -13.51
C TYR A 124 14.63 4.79 -13.72
N GLY A 125 15.63 4.07 -13.21
CA GLY A 125 17.04 4.39 -13.42
C GLY A 125 17.70 5.31 -12.39
N LEU A 126 16.99 5.75 -11.35
CA LEU A 126 17.56 6.49 -10.22
C LEU A 126 17.27 5.74 -8.93
N ASP A 127 18.27 5.57 -8.08
CA ASP A 127 18.13 4.99 -6.74
C ASP A 127 17.31 5.90 -5.80
N ASP A 128 16.96 7.08 -6.26
CA ASP A 128 16.21 8.07 -5.50
C ASP A 128 14.71 7.90 -5.66
N ILE A 129 14.01 7.87 -4.53
CA ILE A 129 12.56 7.88 -4.47
C ILE A 129 12.09 9.30 -4.75
N ILE A 130 11.37 9.45 -5.85
CA ILE A 130 10.71 10.70 -6.17
C ILE A 130 9.23 10.55 -5.87
N PHE A 131 8.76 11.28 -4.85
CA PHE A 131 7.34 11.42 -4.60
C PHE A 131 6.68 12.15 -5.74
N GLY A 132 6.06 11.38 -6.60
CA GLY A 132 5.41 11.87 -7.80
C GLY A 132 4.06 12.53 -7.56
N PRO A 133 3.39 12.93 -8.65
CA PRO A 133 2.05 13.49 -8.59
C PRO A 133 1.01 12.56 -7.91
N LYS A 134 1.22 11.24 -7.99
CA LYS A 134 0.34 10.23 -7.39
C LYS A 134 0.27 10.38 -5.87
N GLU A 135 1.42 10.34 -5.20
CA GLU A 135 1.50 10.40 -3.73
C GLU A 135 0.97 11.74 -3.22
N ARG A 136 1.34 12.83 -3.88
CA ARG A 136 0.85 14.17 -3.53
C ARG A 136 -0.67 14.25 -3.64
N LYS A 137 -1.27 13.64 -4.65
CA LYS A 137 -2.71 13.62 -4.85
C LYS A 137 -3.39 12.78 -3.78
N ILE A 138 -2.87 11.58 -3.51
CA ILE A 138 -3.38 10.69 -2.46
C ILE A 138 -3.38 11.42 -1.11
N LEU A 139 -2.24 11.98 -0.70
CA LEU A 139 -2.11 12.66 0.60
C LEU A 139 -2.95 13.94 0.72
N LYS A 140 -3.34 14.57 -0.39
CA LYS A 140 -4.23 15.73 -0.39
C LYS A 140 -5.71 15.37 -0.31
N THR A 141 -6.08 14.20 -0.80
CA THR A 141 -7.49 13.82 -0.97
C THR A 141 -7.94 12.70 -0.03
N THR A 142 -7.02 12.12 0.72
CA THR A 142 -7.36 11.04 1.65
C THR A 142 -8.18 11.55 2.83
N GLU A 143 -9.15 10.75 3.23
CA GLU A 143 -9.95 10.93 4.44
C GLU A 143 -9.56 9.95 5.55
N VAL A 144 -8.59 9.07 5.26
CA VAL A 144 -8.03 8.10 6.20
C VAL A 144 -6.51 8.18 6.22
N PRO A 145 -5.84 7.75 7.29
CA PRO A 145 -4.39 7.61 7.33
C PRO A 145 -3.83 6.78 6.17
N ILE A 146 -2.64 7.15 5.71
CA ILE A 146 -1.92 6.45 4.63
C ILE A 146 -0.60 5.92 5.17
N MET A 147 -0.39 4.62 5.03
CA MET A 147 0.92 4.01 5.23
C MET A 147 1.64 3.93 3.90
N LEU A 148 2.73 4.68 3.76
CA LEU A 148 3.55 4.71 2.56
C LEU A 148 4.73 3.75 2.74
N ILE A 149 4.75 2.69 1.95
CA ILE A 149 5.86 1.77 1.88
C ILE A 149 6.89 2.31 0.90
N ASN A 150 8.11 2.42 1.39
CA ASN A 150 9.24 2.85 0.62
C ASN A 150 10.05 1.62 0.20
N PRO A 151 9.94 1.14 -1.06
CA PRO A 151 10.56 -0.10 -1.48
C PRO A 151 12.09 -0.03 -1.41
N ARG A 152 12.71 -1.09 -0.93
CA ARG A 152 14.16 -1.22 -0.83
C ARG A 152 14.70 -1.92 -2.07
N ALA A 153 15.48 -1.21 -2.90
CA ALA A 153 16.11 -1.78 -4.10
C ALA A 153 17.05 -2.96 -3.78
N ASP A 154 17.72 -2.88 -2.64
CA ASP A 154 18.68 -3.90 -2.18
C ASP A 154 18.06 -5.27 -1.85
N LEU A 155 16.75 -5.33 -1.62
CA LEU A 155 16.07 -6.61 -1.35
C LEU A 155 15.74 -7.40 -2.64
N TYR A 156 15.81 -6.76 -3.80
CA TYR A 156 15.47 -7.41 -5.09
C TYR A 156 16.69 -7.89 -5.86
N THR A 157 17.91 -7.45 -5.51
CA THR A 157 19.15 -7.87 -6.15
C THR A 157 19.71 -9.19 -5.63
N LEU A 158 19.09 -9.78 -4.61
CA LEU A 158 19.53 -11.03 -4.00
C LEU A 158 18.78 -12.27 -4.50
N CYS A 159 17.92 -12.12 -5.51
CA CYS A 159 17.08 -13.20 -6.05
C CYS A 159 17.37 -13.52 -7.54
N ASP A 160 18.54 -13.16 -8.06
CA ASP A 160 19.04 -13.63 -9.37
C ASP A 160 19.91 -14.87 -9.23
#